data_7f14a443bf83c15d65853263c2b7327d
#
_entry.id   7f14a443bf83c15d65853263c2b7327d
#
_cell.length_a   1.000
_cell.length_b   1.000
_cell.length_c   1.000
_cell.angle_alpha   90.00
_cell.angle_beta   90.00
_cell.angle_gamma   90.00
#
_symmetry.space_group_name_H-M   'P 1'
#
loop_
_entity.id
_entity.type
_entity.pdbx_description
1 polymer ?
#
loop_
_entity_poly.entity_id
_entity_poly.type
_entity_poly.pdbx_seq_one_letter_code
_entity_poly.pdbx_strand_id
1 'polypeptide(L)'
;MNIESNPASRLHKLLTNLLQGEPDEHVLSAWARVLDVTDRLDIEVPRRLVLLNDLLDDAEQSIRLNPALNHQMYLACFPQLRTVLTPLQISARKNDLIVPHLTSEVMARLEFCAEALQQGWSEVEITLDDLQAISNDLNALVEVVAASSIDIRLRRALLEALEGVRLSVSLYRIFGAKGLKKNLQGLFGLAFTERTALKDEGENNPDVIERLGELLDKVDSVVATALRVHKVLFKPILSLIGLGTESDPSAKD
;
A
#
# COMPACT_ATOMS: atom_id res chain seq x y z
N MET A 1 -2.68 -2.25 21.99
CA MET A 1 -2.56 -0.81 21.70
C MET A 1 -2.38 -0.69 20.20
N ASN A 2 -3.35 -0.14 19.46
CA ASN A 2 -3.21 -0.01 18.01
C ASN A 2 -2.13 1.02 17.70
N ILE A 3 -1.10 0.60 16.97
CA ILE A 3 -0.03 1.49 16.51
C ILE A 3 -0.63 2.37 15.41
N GLU A 4 -0.54 3.67 15.57
CA GLU A 4 -0.98 4.63 14.57
C GLU A 4 0.19 5.00 13.65
N SER A 5 -0.10 5.10 12.36
CA SER A 5 0.87 5.34 11.31
C SER A 5 0.40 6.49 10.42
N ASN A 6 1.34 7.25 9.85
CA ASN A 6 1.11 8.27 8.85
C ASN A 6 2.32 8.32 7.88
N PRO A 7 2.26 9.06 6.76
CA PRO A 7 3.35 9.07 5.79
C PRO A 7 4.72 9.41 6.38
N ALA A 8 4.80 10.42 7.28
CA ALA A 8 6.05 10.82 7.91
C ALA A 8 6.58 9.77 8.89
N SER A 9 5.69 9.11 9.68
CA SER A 9 6.11 8.07 10.61
C SER A 9 6.61 6.81 9.89
N ARG A 10 5.98 6.43 8.77
CA ARG A 10 6.47 5.31 7.93
C ARG A 10 7.86 5.62 7.35
N LEU A 11 8.03 6.82 6.81
CA LEU A 11 9.33 7.25 6.29
C LEU A 11 10.39 7.28 7.40
N HIS A 12 10.09 7.85 8.57
CA HIS A 12 10.98 7.88 9.73
C HIS A 12 11.42 6.45 10.14
N LYS A 13 10.49 5.51 10.22
CA LYS A 13 10.77 4.10 10.56
C LYS A 13 11.72 3.44 9.54
N LEU A 14 11.51 3.68 8.24
CA LEU A 14 12.36 3.15 7.17
C LEU A 14 13.77 3.76 7.22
N LEU A 15 13.89 5.07 7.43
CA LEU A 15 15.18 5.75 7.52
C LEU A 15 15.94 5.40 8.80
N THR A 16 15.24 5.18 9.91
CA THR A 16 15.86 4.67 11.15
C THR A 16 16.46 3.28 10.91
N ASN A 17 15.76 2.39 10.21
CA ASN A 17 16.30 1.07 9.83
C ASN A 17 17.46 1.19 8.84
N LEU A 18 17.45 2.21 7.96
CA LEU A 18 18.55 2.47 7.02
C LEU A 18 19.83 2.88 7.75
N LEU A 19 19.73 3.66 8.82
CA LEU A 19 20.88 4.05 9.64
C LEU A 19 21.50 2.87 10.39
N GLN A 20 20.72 1.81 10.66
CA GLN A 20 21.25 0.56 11.23
C GLN A 20 22.07 -0.20 10.16
N GLY A 21 22.95 -1.09 10.62
CA GLY A 21 23.84 -1.88 9.75
C GLY A 21 25.23 -1.28 9.59
N GLU A 22 26.03 -1.90 8.75
CA GLU A 22 27.44 -1.57 8.61
C GLU A 22 27.66 -0.17 8.02
N PRO A 23 28.57 0.65 8.60
CA PRO A 23 28.82 2.01 8.13
C PRO A 23 29.33 2.06 6.68
N ASP A 24 30.14 1.10 6.27
CA ASP A 24 30.76 1.04 4.95
C ASP A 24 29.98 0.24 3.90
N GLU A 25 28.75 -0.20 4.21
CA GLU A 25 27.91 -0.87 3.23
C GLU A 25 27.57 0.03 2.04
N HIS A 26 27.36 -0.56 0.86
CA HIS A 26 26.86 0.20 -0.29
C HIS A 26 25.41 0.61 -0.07
N VAL A 27 25.05 1.80 -0.56
CA VAL A 27 23.67 2.33 -0.52
C VAL A 27 22.67 1.33 -1.09
N LEU A 28 23.02 0.66 -2.19
CA LEU A 28 22.20 -0.41 -2.79
C LEU A 28 21.90 -1.53 -1.78
N SER A 29 22.91 -2.03 -1.08
CA SER A 29 22.76 -3.12 -0.11
C SER A 29 21.98 -2.67 1.13
N ALA A 30 22.24 -1.45 1.61
CA ALA A 30 21.51 -0.87 2.73
C ALA A 30 20.01 -0.78 2.44
N TRP A 31 19.65 -0.24 1.26
CA TRP A 31 18.26 -0.16 0.83
C TRP A 31 17.65 -1.52 0.53
N ALA A 32 18.39 -2.46 -0.07
CA ALA A 32 17.91 -3.82 -0.30
C ALA A 32 17.47 -4.47 1.01
N ARG A 33 18.28 -4.35 2.06
CA ARG A 33 17.97 -4.84 3.41
C ARG A 33 16.72 -4.18 4.01
N VAL A 34 16.61 -2.84 3.93
CA VAL A 34 15.48 -2.09 4.50
C VAL A 34 14.17 -2.38 3.78
N LEU A 35 14.25 -2.55 2.46
CA LEU A 35 13.10 -2.75 1.58
C LEU A 35 12.79 -4.23 1.34
N ASP A 36 13.55 -5.13 1.96
CA ASP A 36 13.38 -6.59 1.82
C ASP A 36 13.43 -7.03 0.35
N VAL A 37 14.49 -6.60 -0.35
CA VAL A 37 14.75 -6.96 -1.75
C VAL A 37 15.90 -7.97 -1.78
N THR A 38 15.64 -9.16 -2.31
CA THR A 38 16.62 -10.25 -2.39
C THR A 38 17.15 -10.48 -3.80
N ASP A 39 16.35 -10.17 -4.82
CA ASP A 39 16.67 -10.43 -6.22
C ASP A 39 16.68 -9.14 -7.04
N ARG A 40 17.49 -9.11 -8.11
CA ARG A 40 17.56 -8.00 -9.07
C ARG A 40 17.69 -6.63 -8.39
N LEU A 41 18.62 -6.55 -7.44
CA LEU A 41 18.81 -5.38 -6.57
C LEU A 41 18.98 -4.07 -7.37
N ASP A 42 19.71 -4.13 -8.46
CA ASP A 42 20.01 -3.04 -9.39
C ASP A 42 18.77 -2.46 -10.10
N ILE A 43 17.67 -3.19 -10.11
CA ILE A 43 16.40 -2.80 -10.71
C ILE A 43 15.36 -2.52 -9.64
N GLU A 44 15.17 -3.43 -8.69
CA GLU A 44 14.09 -3.35 -7.73
C GLU A 44 14.32 -2.28 -6.65
N VAL A 45 15.57 -2.07 -6.21
CA VAL A 45 15.88 -1.02 -5.25
C VAL A 45 15.60 0.37 -5.82
N PRO A 46 16.11 0.77 -7.01
CA PRO A 46 15.76 2.04 -7.61
C PRO A 46 14.24 2.24 -7.82
N ARG A 47 13.54 1.19 -8.24
CA ARG A 47 12.09 1.23 -8.41
C ARG A 47 11.38 1.55 -7.09
N ARG A 48 11.77 0.91 -5.98
CA ARG A 48 11.21 1.18 -4.65
C ARG A 48 11.63 2.54 -4.10
N LEU A 49 12.81 3.05 -4.44
CA LEU A 49 13.23 4.41 -4.08
C LEU A 49 12.35 5.48 -4.74
N VAL A 50 11.88 5.26 -5.97
CA VAL A 50 10.87 6.14 -6.59
C VAL A 50 9.59 6.16 -5.76
N LEU A 51 9.10 5.02 -5.31
CA LEU A 51 7.91 4.93 -4.46
C LEU A 51 8.11 5.58 -3.07
N LEU A 52 9.34 5.57 -2.55
CA LEU A 52 9.68 6.30 -1.33
C LEU A 52 9.69 7.82 -1.53
N ASN A 53 10.02 8.30 -2.73
CA ASN A 53 9.84 9.72 -3.05
C ASN A 53 8.36 10.10 -3.09
N ASP A 54 7.47 9.23 -3.60
CA ASP A 54 6.03 9.45 -3.53
C ASP A 54 5.55 9.51 -2.06
N LEU A 55 6.07 8.64 -1.19
CA LEU A 55 5.78 8.68 0.24
C LEU A 55 6.27 9.99 0.90
N LEU A 56 7.45 10.48 0.51
CA LEU A 56 7.98 11.77 0.98
C LEU A 56 7.09 12.93 0.50
N ASP A 57 6.63 12.89 -0.76
CA ASP A 57 5.72 13.88 -1.32
C ASP A 57 4.37 13.88 -0.58
N ASP A 58 3.82 12.70 -0.25
CA ASP A 58 2.61 12.57 0.56
C ASP A 58 2.78 13.18 1.95
N ALA A 59 3.93 12.97 2.59
CA ALA A 59 4.25 13.58 3.88
C ALA A 59 4.34 15.10 3.76
N GLU A 60 5.04 15.62 2.75
CA GLU A 60 5.17 17.04 2.48
C GLU A 60 3.81 17.69 2.23
N GLN A 61 2.99 17.08 1.38
CA GLN A 61 1.66 17.59 1.05
C GLN A 61 0.75 17.58 2.29
N SER A 62 0.81 16.54 3.11
CA SER A 62 0.03 16.46 4.34
C SER A 62 0.38 17.59 5.31
N ILE A 63 1.66 17.95 5.43
CA ILE A 63 2.11 19.10 6.23
C ILE A 63 1.61 20.41 5.62
N ARG A 64 1.73 20.59 4.30
CA ARG A 64 1.29 21.81 3.61
C ARG A 64 -0.22 22.03 3.68
N LEU A 65 -1.01 20.98 3.73
CA LEU A 65 -2.47 21.04 3.87
C LEU A 65 -2.93 21.38 5.30
N ASN A 66 -2.03 21.33 6.28
CA ASN A 66 -2.35 21.70 7.66
C ASN A 66 -1.96 23.16 7.94
N PRO A 67 -2.89 24.13 7.94
CA PRO A 67 -2.58 25.53 8.11
C PRO A 67 -2.11 25.91 9.51
N ALA A 68 -2.27 25.01 10.50
CA ALA A 68 -1.81 25.23 11.87
C ALA A 68 -0.30 25.01 12.02
N LEU A 69 0.36 24.40 11.03
CA LEU A 69 1.78 24.09 11.09
C LEU A 69 2.64 25.20 10.48
N ASN A 70 3.80 25.46 11.09
CA ASN A 70 4.82 26.33 10.51
C ASN A 70 5.57 25.55 9.42
N HIS A 71 5.13 25.68 8.16
CA HIS A 71 5.66 24.92 7.03
C HIS A 71 7.18 25.11 6.85
N GLN A 72 7.72 26.32 7.10
CA GLN A 72 9.16 26.57 6.97
C GLN A 72 9.95 25.72 7.98
N MET A 73 9.45 25.56 9.19
CA MET A 73 10.10 24.76 10.23
C MET A 73 9.99 23.26 9.95
N TYR A 74 8.79 22.78 9.65
CA TYR A 74 8.55 21.35 9.46
C TYR A 74 9.17 20.83 8.16
N LEU A 75 9.17 21.59 7.08
CA LEU A 75 9.72 21.17 5.79
C LEU A 75 11.23 21.37 5.63
N ALA A 76 11.91 21.92 6.63
CA ALA A 76 13.34 22.23 6.54
C ALA A 76 14.24 20.99 6.30
N CYS A 77 13.80 19.79 6.69
CA CYS A 77 14.57 18.54 6.50
C CYS A 77 14.32 17.87 5.13
N PHE A 78 13.27 18.24 4.39
CA PHE A 78 12.87 17.56 3.16
C PHE A 78 13.93 17.56 2.03
N PRO A 79 14.70 18.64 1.81
CA PRO A 79 15.78 18.61 0.82
C PRO A 79 16.82 17.52 1.09
N GLN A 80 17.23 17.32 2.35
CA GLN A 80 18.17 16.26 2.74
C GLN A 80 17.56 14.86 2.53
N LEU A 81 16.27 14.70 2.88
CA LEU A 81 15.56 13.44 2.66
C LEU A 81 15.47 13.08 1.17
N ARG A 82 15.22 14.06 0.29
CA ARG A 82 15.23 13.85 -1.17
C ARG A 82 16.60 13.40 -1.68
N THR A 83 17.68 13.94 -1.13
CA THR A 83 19.04 13.52 -1.49
C THR A 83 19.28 12.06 -1.15
N VAL A 84 18.84 11.60 0.01
CA VAL A 84 18.99 10.21 0.46
C VAL A 84 18.14 9.23 -0.35
N LEU A 85 16.96 9.68 -0.80
CA LEU A 85 16.02 8.85 -1.58
C LEU A 85 16.33 8.85 -3.08
N THR A 86 17.40 9.49 -3.54
CA THR A 86 17.73 9.50 -4.95
C THR A 86 18.15 8.12 -5.46
N PRO A 87 17.56 7.61 -6.55
CA PRO A 87 18.00 6.36 -7.17
C PRO A 87 19.31 6.50 -7.96
N LEU A 88 19.82 7.74 -8.15
CA LEU A 88 20.98 8.00 -9.00
C LEU A 88 22.33 7.67 -8.35
N GLN A 89 22.37 7.52 -7.03
CA GLN A 89 23.62 7.33 -6.26
C GLN A 89 23.64 6.02 -5.47
N ILE A 90 22.96 4.98 -5.96
CA ILE A 90 22.89 3.67 -5.30
C ILE A 90 24.22 2.93 -5.20
N SER A 91 25.20 3.28 -6.04
CA SER A 91 26.57 2.73 -6.00
C SER A 91 27.47 3.43 -4.97
N ALA A 92 27.05 4.52 -4.37
CA ALA A 92 27.82 5.23 -3.34
C ALA A 92 27.94 4.39 -2.06
N ARG A 93 28.86 4.80 -1.18
CA ARG A 93 28.94 4.28 0.18
C ARG A 93 27.93 4.98 1.07
N LYS A 94 27.41 4.27 2.05
CA LYS A 94 26.46 4.81 3.04
C LYS A 94 27.05 6.01 3.80
N ASN A 95 28.33 5.95 4.15
CA ASN A 95 29.05 7.04 4.79
C ASN A 95 29.15 8.30 3.93
N ASP A 96 29.15 8.17 2.60
CA ASP A 96 29.31 9.31 1.69
C ASP A 96 27.96 9.98 1.36
N LEU A 97 26.88 9.22 1.33
CA LEU A 97 25.57 9.71 0.93
C LEU A 97 24.54 9.79 2.08
N ILE A 98 24.39 8.70 2.85
CA ILE A 98 23.29 8.60 3.81
C ILE A 98 23.65 9.32 5.11
N VAL A 99 24.78 8.97 5.71
CA VAL A 99 25.18 9.47 7.03
C VAL A 99 25.27 11.00 7.08
N PRO A 100 25.86 11.72 6.10
CA PRO A 100 25.94 13.16 6.14
C PRO A 100 24.59 13.88 6.02
N HIS A 101 23.59 13.23 5.41
CA HIS A 101 22.27 13.82 5.18
C HIS A 101 21.22 13.39 6.20
N LEU A 102 21.36 12.20 6.83
CA LEU A 102 20.47 11.73 7.91
C LEU A 102 21.07 12.01 9.28
N THR A 103 21.34 13.27 9.57
CA THR A 103 21.80 13.67 10.90
C THR A 103 20.70 13.49 11.95
N SER A 104 21.10 13.48 13.24
CA SER A 104 20.12 13.42 14.34
C SER A 104 19.10 14.56 14.28
N GLU A 105 19.50 15.75 13.80
CA GLU A 105 18.59 16.88 13.62
C GLU A 105 17.55 16.59 12.52
N VAL A 106 17.96 16.06 11.36
CA VAL A 106 17.06 15.72 10.26
C VAL A 106 16.05 14.66 10.71
N MET A 107 16.51 13.62 11.43
CA MET A 107 15.65 12.56 11.95
C MET A 107 14.66 13.08 13.00
N ALA A 108 15.12 13.94 13.93
CA ALA A 108 14.23 14.54 14.93
C ALA A 108 13.16 15.45 14.28
N ARG A 109 13.53 16.23 13.24
CA ARG A 109 12.57 17.05 12.49
C ARG A 109 11.50 16.18 11.78
N LEU A 110 11.90 15.06 11.20
CA LEU A 110 10.95 14.12 10.59
C LEU A 110 10.05 13.46 11.64
N GLU A 111 10.55 13.17 12.83
CA GLU A 111 9.77 12.68 13.96
C GLU A 111 8.72 13.71 14.39
N PHE A 112 9.08 14.99 14.52
CA PHE A 112 8.12 16.07 14.78
C PHE A 112 7.06 16.19 13.67
N CYS A 113 7.43 15.97 12.40
CA CYS A 113 6.44 15.88 11.31
C CYS A 113 5.47 14.71 11.54
N ALA A 114 5.98 13.55 11.96
CA ALA A 114 5.15 12.40 12.25
C ALA A 114 4.18 12.66 13.41
N GLU A 115 4.63 13.29 14.48
CA GLU A 115 3.78 13.70 15.61
C GLU A 115 2.71 14.72 15.18
N ALA A 116 3.09 15.73 14.42
CA ALA A 116 2.17 16.77 13.96
C ALA A 116 1.06 16.21 13.04
N LEU A 117 1.34 15.13 12.31
CA LEU A 117 0.38 14.44 11.44
C LEU A 117 -0.47 13.38 12.15
N GLN A 118 -0.28 13.13 13.45
CA GLN A 118 -1.13 12.18 14.20
C GLN A 118 -2.60 12.61 14.21
N GLN A 119 -2.87 13.90 14.29
CA GLN A 119 -4.25 14.40 14.28
C GLN A 119 -4.73 14.58 12.82
N GLY A 120 -5.66 13.74 12.39
CA GLY A 120 -6.34 13.85 11.10
C GLY A 120 -5.67 13.14 9.91
N TRP A 121 -4.44 12.63 10.07
CA TRP A 121 -3.70 11.94 9.01
C TRP A 121 -3.23 10.55 9.39
N SER A 122 -3.48 10.13 10.64
CA SER A 122 -3.09 8.81 11.12
C SER A 122 -4.07 7.72 10.66
N GLU A 123 -3.50 6.57 10.38
CA GLU A 123 -4.20 5.32 10.11
C GLU A 123 -3.79 4.27 11.14
N VAL A 124 -4.68 3.34 11.44
CA VAL A 124 -4.33 2.18 12.28
C VAL A 124 -3.48 1.22 11.44
N GLU A 125 -2.35 0.79 11.98
CA GLU A 125 -1.48 -0.16 11.28
C GLU A 125 -2.20 -1.51 11.13
N ILE A 126 -2.27 -2.01 9.89
CA ILE A 126 -2.80 -3.35 9.59
C ILE A 126 -1.81 -4.38 10.12
N THR A 127 -2.31 -5.41 10.78
CA THR A 127 -1.47 -6.44 11.38
C THR A 127 -0.74 -7.29 10.32
N LEU A 128 0.39 -7.86 10.67
CA LEU A 128 1.10 -8.77 9.78
C LEU A 128 0.26 -10.00 9.44
N ASP A 129 -0.54 -10.48 10.40
CA ASP A 129 -1.43 -11.62 10.20
C ASP A 129 -2.53 -11.31 9.17
N ASP A 130 -3.12 -10.10 9.23
CA ASP A 130 -4.11 -9.66 8.25
C ASP A 130 -3.50 -9.50 6.86
N LEU A 131 -2.30 -8.89 6.76
CA LEU A 131 -1.58 -8.75 5.49
C LEU A 131 -1.22 -10.12 4.90
N GLN A 132 -0.78 -11.07 5.72
CA GLN A 132 -0.45 -12.42 5.30
C GLN A 132 -1.71 -13.17 4.84
N ALA A 133 -2.82 -13.04 5.56
CA ALA A 133 -4.09 -13.64 5.19
C ALA A 133 -4.61 -13.10 3.84
N ILE A 134 -4.51 -11.77 3.62
CA ILE A 134 -4.86 -11.16 2.32
C ILE A 134 -3.93 -11.68 1.21
N SER A 135 -2.62 -11.79 1.48
CA SER A 135 -1.64 -12.30 0.51
C SER A 135 -1.93 -13.74 0.09
N ASN A 136 -2.30 -14.60 1.04
CA ASN A 136 -2.64 -15.99 0.77
C ASN A 136 -3.90 -16.09 -0.11
N ASP A 137 -4.95 -15.35 0.22
CA ASP A 137 -6.19 -15.35 -0.56
C ASP A 137 -5.98 -14.80 -1.99
N LEU A 138 -5.13 -13.73 -2.12
CA LEU A 138 -4.72 -13.19 -3.41
C LEU A 138 -4.00 -14.24 -4.27
N ASN A 139 -3.03 -14.94 -3.71
CA ASN A 139 -2.28 -15.96 -4.44
C ASN A 139 -3.21 -17.10 -4.89
N ALA A 140 -4.08 -17.58 -4.01
CA ALA A 140 -5.06 -18.61 -4.33
C ALA A 140 -6.02 -18.16 -5.44
N LEU A 141 -6.49 -16.91 -5.40
CA LEU A 141 -7.36 -16.35 -6.44
C LEU A 141 -6.63 -16.21 -7.78
N VAL A 142 -5.38 -15.73 -7.77
CA VAL A 142 -4.56 -15.60 -9.00
C VAL A 142 -4.40 -16.98 -9.69
N GLU A 143 -4.13 -18.05 -8.93
CA GLU A 143 -4.02 -19.41 -9.47
C GLU A 143 -5.35 -19.87 -10.09
N VAL A 144 -6.47 -19.65 -9.41
CA VAL A 144 -7.80 -20.03 -9.90
C VAL A 144 -8.17 -19.24 -11.16
N VAL A 145 -7.94 -17.91 -11.19
CA VAL A 145 -8.19 -17.08 -12.37
C VAL A 145 -7.30 -17.51 -13.55
N ALA A 146 -6.02 -17.79 -13.31
CA ALA A 146 -5.08 -18.21 -14.36
C ALA A 146 -5.49 -19.56 -14.98
N ALA A 147 -6.03 -20.50 -14.19
CA ALA A 147 -6.46 -21.82 -14.63
C ALA A 147 -7.90 -21.83 -15.18
N SER A 148 -8.69 -20.77 -15.01
CA SER A 148 -10.09 -20.70 -15.40
C SER A 148 -10.30 -20.65 -16.90
N SER A 149 -11.52 -20.98 -17.34
CA SER A 149 -11.96 -20.86 -18.73
C SER A 149 -12.53 -19.48 -19.11
N ILE A 150 -12.42 -18.49 -18.20
CA ILE A 150 -12.87 -17.12 -18.39
C ILE A 150 -12.29 -16.52 -19.69
N ASP A 151 -13.07 -15.66 -20.36
CA ASP A 151 -12.61 -14.91 -21.53
C ASP A 151 -11.22 -14.29 -21.30
N ILE A 152 -10.34 -14.40 -22.28
CA ILE A 152 -8.93 -14.03 -22.15
C ILE A 152 -8.72 -12.57 -21.79
N ARG A 153 -9.61 -11.66 -22.25
CA ARG A 153 -9.49 -10.22 -21.97
C ARG A 153 -9.85 -9.93 -20.51
N LEU A 154 -10.96 -10.53 -20.05
CA LEU A 154 -11.41 -10.41 -18.66
C LEU A 154 -10.39 -11.03 -17.70
N ARG A 155 -9.89 -12.24 -18.03
CA ARG A 155 -8.85 -12.93 -17.26
C ARG A 155 -7.59 -12.06 -17.10
N ARG A 156 -7.12 -11.47 -18.19
CA ARG A 156 -5.95 -10.57 -18.16
C ARG A 156 -6.20 -9.34 -17.30
N ALA A 157 -7.34 -8.68 -17.45
CA ALA A 157 -7.69 -7.51 -16.66
C ALA A 157 -7.80 -7.82 -15.17
N LEU A 158 -8.38 -8.98 -14.80
CA LEU A 158 -8.44 -9.45 -13.42
C LEU A 158 -7.03 -9.69 -12.85
N LEU A 159 -6.18 -10.41 -13.60
CA LEU A 159 -4.81 -10.68 -13.15
C LEU A 159 -4.00 -9.39 -12.96
N GLU A 160 -4.11 -8.41 -13.86
CA GLU A 160 -3.45 -7.10 -13.73
C GLU A 160 -3.95 -6.33 -12.49
N ALA A 161 -5.25 -6.35 -12.22
CA ALA A 161 -5.82 -5.68 -11.05
C ALA A 161 -5.44 -6.38 -9.73
N LEU A 162 -5.46 -7.71 -9.70
CA LEU A 162 -5.01 -8.52 -8.54
C LEU A 162 -3.52 -8.30 -8.25
N GLU A 163 -2.69 -8.20 -9.30
CA GLU A 163 -1.27 -7.86 -9.14
C GLU A 163 -1.07 -6.48 -8.51
N GLY A 164 -1.89 -5.49 -8.84
CA GLY A 164 -1.89 -4.18 -8.19
C GLY A 164 -2.17 -4.27 -6.69
N VAL A 165 -3.14 -5.07 -6.28
CA VAL A 165 -3.44 -5.32 -4.85
C VAL A 165 -2.26 -6.05 -4.18
N ARG A 166 -1.71 -7.09 -4.83
CA ARG A 166 -0.55 -7.84 -4.34
C ARG A 166 0.66 -6.94 -4.09
N LEU A 167 0.94 -6.04 -5.04
CA LEU A 167 2.02 -5.07 -4.89
C LEU A 167 1.79 -4.13 -3.70
N SER A 168 0.56 -3.65 -3.48
CA SER A 168 0.27 -2.78 -2.33
C SER A 168 0.32 -3.51 -0.99
N VAL A 169 0.01 -4.79 -0.93
CA VAL A 169 0.22 -5.62 0.27
C VAL A 169 1.71 -5.81 0.54
N SER A 170 2.50 -6.21 -0.47
CA SER A 170 3.94 -6.43 -0.32
C SER A 170 4.71 -5.16 0.05
N LEU A 171 4.25 -4.00 -0.40
CA LEU A 171 4.84 -2.69 -0.14
C LEU A 171 4.04 -1.87 0.89
N TYR A 172 3.27 -2.54 1.75
CA TYR A 172 2.44 -1.88 2.77
C TYR A 172 3.23 -0.90 3.65
N ARG A 173 4.49 -1.21 3.97
CA ARG A 173 5.38 -0.31 4.73
C ARG A 173 5.60 1.04 4.05
N ILE A 174 5.44 1.12 2.72
CA ILE A 174 5.54 2.36 1.95
C ILE A 174 4.14 2.97 1.77
N PHE A 175 3.22 2.20 1.19
CA PHE A 175 1.92 2.72 0.78
C PHE A 175 0.92 2.92 1.94
N GLY A 176 1.03 2.14 3.03
CA GLY A 176 0.04 2.13 4.09
C GLY A 176 -1.33 1.65 3.63
N ALA A 177 -2.34 1.86 4.47
CA ALA A 177 -3.72 1.49 4.15
C ALA A 177 -4.33 2.29 2.99
N LYS A 178 -3.86 3.54 2.78
CA LYS A 178 -4.31 4.35 1.63
C LYS A 178 -3.93 3.74 0.29
N GLY A 179 -2.70 3.20 0.16
CA GLY A 179 -2.27 2.53 -1.07
C GLY A 179 -3.08 1.27 -1.35
N LEU A 180 -3.33 0.47 -0.30
CA LEU A 180 -4.18 -0.71 -0.42
C LEU A 180 -5.61 -0.34 -0.85
N LYS A 181 -6.19 0.73 -0.27
CA LYS A 181 -7.49 1.27 -0.67
C LYS A 181 -7.54 1.65 -2.15
N LYS A 182 -6.50 2.34 -2.65
CA LYS A 182 -6.44 2.78 -4.06
C LYS A 182 -6.49 1.58 -5.03
N ASN A 183 -5.72 0.52 -4.75
CA ASN A 183 -5.71 -0.68 -5.60
C ASN A 183 -7.00 -1.50 -5.44
N LEU A 184 -7.59 -1.56 -4.25
CA LEU A 184 -8.91 -2.12 -4.03
C LEU A 184 -9.98 -1.40 -4.87
N GLN A 185 -9.98 -0.07 -4.88
CA GLN A 185 -10.89 0.73 -5.71
C GLN A 185 -10.70 0.47 -7.21
N GLY A 186 -9.47 0.22 -7.65
CA GLY A 186 -9.17 -0.18 -9.03
C GLY A 186 -9.78 -1.54 -9.39
N LEU A 187 -9.59 -2.54 -8.54
CA LEU A 187 -10.17 -3.88 -8.71
C LEU A 187 -11.71 -3.84 -8.66
N PHE A 188 -12.28 -3.04 -7.74
CA PHE A 188 -13.72 -2.82 -7.68
C PHE A 188 -14.25 -2.13 -8.93
N GLY A 189 -13.55 -1.09 -9.42
CA GLY A 189 -13.92 -0.39 -10.67
C GLY A 189 -13.94 -1.34 -11.86
N LEU A 190 -12.97 -2.23 -11.97
CA LEU A 190 -12.95 -3.28 -12.97
C LEU A 190 -14.17 -4.22 -12.84
N ALA A 191 -14.41 -4.73 -11.64
CA ALA A 191 -15.54 -5.63 -11.38
C ALA A 191 -16.90 -4.97 -11.72
N PHE A 192 -17.02 -3.68 -11.44
CA PHE A 192 -18.24 -2.91 -11.79
C PHE A 192 -18.38 -2.68 -13.30
N THR A 193 -17.30 -2.33 -13.98
CA THR A 193 -17.28 -2.09 -15.44
C THR A 193 -17.57 -3.37 -16.19
N GLU A 194 -16.97 -4.48 -15.79
CA GLU A 194 -17.08 -5.80 -16.41
C GLU A 194 -18.20 -6.67 -15.80
N ARG A 195 -19.15 -6.05 -15.06
CA ARG A 195 -20.16 -6.79 -14.31
C ARG A 195 -20.98 -7.79 -15.12
N THR A 196 -21.31 -7.43 -16.41
CA THR A 196 -22.08 -8.31 -17.29
C THR A 196 -21.24 -9.52 -17.66
N ALA A 197 -20.00 -9.32 -18.08
CA ALA A 197 -19.08 -10.40 -18.39
C ALA A 197 -18.81 -11.30 -17.17
N LEU A 198 -18.60 -10.70 -15.99
CA LEU A 198 -18.44 -11.44 -14.73
C LEU A 198 -19.68 -12.25 -14.36
N LYS A 199 -20.88 -11.75 -14.63
CA LYS A 199 -22.12 -12.48 -14.40
C LYS A 199 -22.26 -13.67 -15.33
N ASP A 200 -22.01 -13.46 -16.63
CA ASP A 200 -22.09 -14.52 -17.64
C ASP A 200 -21.04 -15.61 -17.37
N GLU A 201 -19.84 -15.21 -16.97
CA GLU A 201 -18.76 -16.14 -16.58
C GLU A 201 -19.01 -16.81 -15.22
N GLY A 202 -19.78 -16.21 -14.33
CA GLY A 202 -20.09 -16.74 -13.00
C GLY A 202 -20.87 -18.05 -13.05
N GLU A 203 -21.66 -18.28 -14.10
CA GLU A 203 -22.35 -19.55 -14.33
C GLU A 203 -21.35 -20.70 -14.65
N ASN A 204 -20.25 -20.37 -15.34
CA ASN A 204 -19.24 -21.32 -15.79
C ASN A 204 -18.04 -21.43 -14.84
N ASN A 205 -17.75 -20.36 -14.08
CA ASN A 205 -16.60 -20.22 -13.19
C ASN A 205 -17.02 -19.68 -11.81
N PRO A 206 -17.94 -20.35 -11.07
CA PRO A 206 -18.47 -19.84 -9.80
C PRO A 206 -17.37 -19.61 -8.75
N ASP A 207 -16.38 -20.48 -8.68
CA ASP A 207 -15.26 -20.38 -7.73
C ASP A 207 -14.46 -19.07 -7.87
N VAL A 208 -14.29 -18.57 -9.10
CA VAL A 208 -13.57 -17.30 -9.34
C VAL A 208 -14.37 -16.14 -8.77
N ILE A 209 -15.67 -16.11 -9.02
CA ILE A 209 -16.53 -15.00 -8.61
C ILE A 209 -16.70 -14.98 -7.09
N GLU A 210 -16.91 -16.16 -6.46
CA GLU A 210 -17.03 -16.28 -5.01
C GLU A 210 -15.76 -15.79 -4.31
N ARG A 211 -14.58 -16.31 -4.71
CA ARG A 211 -13.29 -15.92 -4.13
C ARG A 211 -12.95 -14.44 -4.37
N LEU A 212 -13.31 -13.90 -5.53
CA LEU A 212 -13.15 -12.48 -5.81
C LEU A 212 -13.98 -11.63 -4.85
N GLY A 213 -15.24 -12.01 -4.62
CA GLY A 213 -16.13 -11.36 -3.67
C GLY A 213 -15.60 -11.41 -2.23
N GLU A 214 -15.18 -12.58 -1.77
CA GLU A 214 -14.61 -12.76 -0.43
C GLU A 214 -13.34 -11.94 -0.21
N LEU A 215 -12.42 -11.93 -1.20
CA LEU A 215 -11.20 -11.13 -1.13
C LEU A 215 -11.52 -9.64 -1.04
N LEU A 216 -12.42 -9.14 -1.88
CA LEU A 216 -12.80 -7.74 -1.89
C LEU A 216 -13.44 -7.31 -0.57
N ASP A 217 -14.35 -8.11 -0.02
CA ASP A 217 -14.98 -7.84 1.28
C ASP A 217 -13.96 -7.85 2.42
N LYS A 218 -13.02 -8.78 2.41
CA LYS A 218 -11.95 -8.88 3.42
C LYS A 218 -11.03 -7.66 3.38
N VAL A 219 -10.51 -7.31 2.19
CA VAL A 219 -9.61 -6.17 2.03
C VAL A 219 -10.33 -4.87 2.38
N ASP A 220 -11.59 -4.69 1.96
CA ASP A 220 -12.38 -3.50 2.29
C ASP A 220 -12.62 -3.38 3.79
N SER A 221 -12.90 -4.47 4.49
CA SER A 221 -13.09 -4.48 5.94
C SER A 221 -11.83 -4.06 6.70
N VAL A 222 -10.68 -4.62 6.30
CA VAL A 222 -9.37 -4.32 6.90
C VAL A 222 -8.99 -2.85 6.65
N VAL A 223 -9.14 -2.39 5.41
CA VAL A 223 -8.83 -0.99 5.02
C VAL A 223 -9.77 0.00 5.71
N ALA A 224 -11.08 -0.28 5.78
CA ALA A 224 -12.04 0.58 6.45
C ALA A 224 -11.71 0.75 7.94
N THR A 225 -11.30 -0.34 8.59
CA THR A 225 -10.85 -0.33 9.99
C THR A 225 -9.58 0.50 10.15
N ALA A 226 -8.60 0.29 9.28
CA ALA A 226 -7.32 1.01 9.33
C ALA A 226 -7.49 2.51 9.11
N LEU A 227 -8.33 2.91 8.18
CA LEU A 227 -8.58 4.33 7.85
C LEU A 227 -9.68 4.97 8.70
N ARG A 228 -10.35 4.21 9.57
CA ARG A 228 -11.49 4.69 10.38
C ARG A 228 -12.61 5.32 9.54
N VAL A 229 -12.86 4.74 8.37
CA VAL A 229 -13.89 5.16 7.44
C VAL A 229 -14.95 4.08 7.28
N HIS A 230 -16.10 4.43 6.73
CA HIS A 230 -17.06 3.42 6.31
C HIS A 230 -16.48 2.56 5.19
N LYS A 231 -16.89 1.29 5.13
CA LYS A 231 -16.55 0.40 4.02
C LYS A 231 -16.83 1.10 2.69
N VAL A 232 -15.93 0.95 1.74
CA VAL A 232 -16.11 1.47 0.37
C VAL A 232 -17.23 0.70 -0.33
N LEU A 233 -17.35 -0.58 0.00
CA LEU A 233 -18.39 -1.47 -0.51
C LEU A 233 -19.60 -1.45 0.41
N PHE A 234 -20.62 -0.67 0.05
CA PHE A 234 -21.90 -0.63 0.80
C PHE A 234 -22.73 -1.89 0.64
N LYS A 235 -22.47 -2.70 -0.40
CA LYS A 235 -23.10 -4.00 -0.63
C LYS A 235 -22.02 -5.01 -1.04
N PRO A 236 -22.17 -6.29 -0.66
CA PRO A 236 -21.29 -7.34 -1.18
C PRO A 236 -21.22 -7.29 -2.70
N ILE A 237 -20.04 -7.44 -3.25
CA ILE A 237 -19.83 -7.39 -4.70
C ILE A 237 -20.72 -8.37 -5.43
N LEU A 238 -20.97 -9.56 -4.86
CA LEU A 238 -21.86 -10.57 -5.41
C LEU A 238 -23.28 -10.04 -5.66
N SER A 239 -23.78 -9.13 -4.80
CA SER A 239 -25.08 -8.49 -5.05
C SER A 239 -25.02 -7.40 -6.13
N LEU A 240 -23.86 -6.72 -6.29
CA LEU A 240 -23.67 -5.69 -7.30
C LEU A 240 -23.56 -6.28 -8.71
N ILE A 241 -22.98 -7.47 -8.85
CA ILE A 241 -22.89 -8.19 -10.13
C ILE A 241 -24.11 -9.09 -10.36
N GLY A 242 -25.11 -9.07 -9.45
CA GLY A 242 -26.38 -9.79 -9.62
C GLY A 242 -26.30 -11.28 -9.32
N LEU A 243 -25.26 -11.75 -8.61
CA LEU A 243 -25.07 -13.14 -8.18
C LEU A 243 -25.35 -13.34 -6.68
N GLY A 244 -25.60 -12.27 -5.91
CA GLY A 244 -25.99 -12.35 -4.51
C GLY A 244 -27.48 -12.65 -4.38
N THR A 245 -27.85 -13.63 -3.53
CA THR A 245 -29.23 -13.82 -3.11
C THR A 245 -29.69 -12.55 -2.39
N GLU A 246 -30.68 -11.86 -2.95
CA GLU A 246 -31.42 -10.82 -2.25
C GLU A 246 -32.13 -11.45 -1.03
N SER A 247 -31.48 -11.45 0.11
CA SER A 247 -32.18 -11.54 1.38
C SER A 247 -32.78 -10.19 1.65
N ASP A 248 -33.98 -9.98 1.13
CA ASP A 248 -34.82 -8.82 1.42
C ASP A 248 -35.16 -8.82 2.93
N PRO A 249 -34.70 -7.85 3.72
CA PRO A 249 -35.04 -7.78 5.15
C PRO A 249 -36.44 -7.20 5.40
N SER A 250 -37.24 -6.93 4.35
CA SER A 250 -38.56 -6.30 4.48
C SER A 250 -39.75 -7.27 4.46
N ALA A 251 -39.54 -8.59 4.57
CA ALA A 251 -40.63 -9.55 4.69
C ALA A 251 -40.75 -10.09 6.12
N LYS A 252 -41.07 -9.23 7.06
CA LYS A 252 -41.77 -9.59 8.31
C LYS A 252 -42.68 -8.44 8.74
N ASP A 253 -43.97 -8.68 8.54
CA ASP A 253 -45.11 -7.99 9.17
C ASP A 253 -44.99 -7.92 10.68
#